data_047039fb024c4a748a6a292c05a2a18d
#
_entry.id   047039fb024c4a748a6a292c05a2a18d
#
_cell.length_a   1.000
_cell.length_b   1.000
_cell.length_c   1.000
_cell.angle_alpha   90.00
_cell.angle_beta   90.00
_cell.angle_gamma   90.00
#
_symmetry.space_group_name_H-M   'P 1'
#
loop_
_entity.id
_entity.type
_entity.pdbx_description
1 polymer ?
#
loop_
_entity_poly.entity_id
_entity_poly.type
_entity_poly.pdbx_seq_one_letter_code
_entity_poly.pdbx_strand_id
1 'polypeptide(L)'
;DGTLWQSRIMVGRPYRSTPMLRSEINRLTFNPTWTVPPTILREDMLPMIRKDPDYLTREDIEVISLSGAPLDPRQIDWWHPGNLLLRQRAGPHNALGRVAIRFPNRHDVYLHDTPAQGLFNLDRRAISSGCIRVANALELARLLLDDEKKWNQAAIDELVASGLTREVALARRVPLILYYWTVAVDAEGVVSFRPDIYQRDAAVLAALNRPLAAAAPSH
;
A
#
# COMPACT_ATOMS: atom_id res chain seq x y z
N ASP A 1 -22.12 13.42 6.90
CA ASP A 1 -22.30 14.78 6.38
C ASP A 1 -21.98 14.93 4.89
N GLY A 2 -21.65 13.86 4.17
CA GLY A 2 -21.48 13.84 2.72
C GLY A 2 -20.18 14.49 2.22
N THR A 3 -19.18 14.71 3.07
CA THR A 3 -17.89 15.24 2.65
C THR A 3 -17.19 14.27 1.70
N LEU A 4 -16.88 14.73 0.48
CA LEU A 4 -16.13 13.98 -0.51
C LEU A 4 -14.64 14.34 -0.41
N TRP A 5 -13.79 13.36 -0.10
CA TRP A 5 -12.35 13.48 -0.20
C TRP A 5 -11.81 12.61 -1.34
N GLN A 6 -10.93 13.15 -2.15
CA GLN A 6 -10.33 12.46 -3.29
C GLN A 6 -8.81 12.63 -3.28
N SER A 7 -8.10 11.60 -3.75
CA SER A 7 -6.64 11.64 -3.86
C SER A 7 -6.13 10.76 -4.99
N ARG A 8 -4.94 11.11 -5.48
CA ARG A 8 -4.20 10.26 -6.42
C ARG A 8 -3.63 9.05 -5.70
N ILE A 9 -3.59 7.92 -6.40
CA ILE A 9 -3.00 6.69 -5.89
C ILE A 9 -1.98 6.12 -6.87
N MET A 10 -1.03 5.33 -6.35
CA MET A 10 -0.19 4.43 -7.14
C MET A 10 -0.55 3.00 -6.76
N VAL A 11 -0.66 2.15 -7.75
CA VAL A 11 -1.08 0.75 -7.62
C VAL A 11 -0.02 -0.21 -8.13
N GLY A 12 -0.26 -1.50 -7.98
CA GLY A 12 0.66 -2.55 -8.42
C GLY A 12 0.96 -2.53 -9.91
N ARG A 13 2.18 -2.93 -10.26
CA ARG A 13 2.59 -3.21 -11.64
C ARG A 13 1.72 -4.33 -12.23
N PRO A 14 1.59 -4.49 -13.56
CA PRO A 14 0.77 -5.53 -14.17
C PRO A 14 1.05 -6.94 -13.64
N TYR A 15 2.32 -7.30 -13.46
CA TYR A 15 2.73 -8.60 -12.94
C TYR A 15 2.71 -8.73 -11.39
N ARG A 16 2.40 -7.64 -10.67
CA ARG A 16 2.17 -7.59 -9.22
C ARG A 16 0.93 -6.73 -8.93
N SER A 17 -0.18 -7.08 -9.57
CA SER A 17 -1.39 -6.27 -9.58
C SER A 17 -1.98 -6.10 -8.17
N THR A 18 -2.52 -4.90 -7.91
CA THR A 18 -3.35 -4.67 -6.73
C THR A 18 -4.61 -5.53 -6.82
N PRO A 19 -4.93 -6.33 -5.78
CA PRO A 19 -6.12 -7.17 -5.79
C PRO A 19 -7.41 -6.35 -5.66
N MET A 20 -8.49 -6.85 -6.24
CA MET A 20 -9.84 -6.40 -5.92
C MET A 20 -10.34 -7.12 -4.68
N LEU A 21 -10.84 -6.36 -3.70
CA LEU A 21 -11.37 -6.92 -2.46
C LEU A 21 -12.32 -5.95 -1.74
N ARG A 22 -13.07 -6.50 -0.81
CA ARG A 22 -13.82 -5.74 0.20
C ARG A 22 -13.22 -6.03 1.57
N SER A 23 -13.08 -5.01 2.40
CA SER A 23 -12.57 -5.09 3.76
C SER A 23 -13.05 -3.89 4.58
N GLU A 24 -12.50 -3.71 5.76
CA GLU A 24 -12.74 -2.57 6.64
C GLU A 24 -11.40 -2.06 7.19
N ILE A 25 -11.13 -0.77 7.03
CA ILE A 25 -10.00 -0.14 7.67
C ILE A 25 -10.25 -0.15 9.18
N ASN A 26 -9.29 -0.66 9.94
CA ASN A 26 -9.43 -0.85 11.38
C ASN A 26 -8.33 -0.20 12.22
N ARG A 27 -7.16 0.13 11.62
CA ARG A 27 -6.06 0.76 12.34
C ARG A 27 -5.13 1.54 11.42
N LEU A 28 -4.40 2.46 12.03
CA LEU A 28 -3.32 3.23 11.42
C LEU A 28 -2.01 2.90 12.13
N THR A 29 -0.90 2.93 11.40
CA THR A 29 0.44 2.86 11.96
C THR A 29 1.19 4.10 11.53
N PHE A 30 1.46 5.02 12.45
CA PHE A 30 2.30 6.19 12.23
C PHE A 30 3.77 5.81 12.40
N ASN A 31 4.64 6.47 11.64
CA ASN A 31 6.08 6.17 11.59
C ASN A 31 6.32 4.66 11.49
N PRO A 32 5.76 3.98 10.47
CA PRO A 32 5.85 2.53 10.39
C PRO A 32 7.30 2.08 10.16
N THR A 33 7.67 0.94 10.74
CA THR A 33 8.76 0.13 10.20
C THR A 33 8.25 -0.72 9.06
N TRP A 34 9.11 -1.08 8.12
CA TRP A 34 8.73 -1.92 6.99
C TRP A 34 9.57 -3.20 6.96
N THR A 35 8.97 -4.34 7.28
CA THR A 35 9.58 -5.64 7.01
C THR A 35 9.39 -5.97 5.54
N VAL A 36 10.49 -6.19 4.85
CA VAL A 36 10.52 -6.42 3.40
C VAL A 36 9.90 -7.78 3.08
N PRO A 37 8.87 -7.84 2.23
CA PRO A 37 8.30 -9.10 1.79
C PRO A 37 9.35 -9.95 1.03
N PRO A 38 9.33 -11.30 1.19
CA PRO A 38 10.32 -12.18 0.56
C PRO A 38 10.42 -12.03 -0.97
N THR A 39 9.31 -11.74 -1.65
CA THR A 39 9.31 -11.51 -3.10
C THR A 39 10.08 -10.24 -3.46
N ILE A 40 9.87 -9.14 -2.72
CA ILE A 40 10.59 -7.88 -2.93
C ILE A 40 12.07 -8.06 -2.60
N LEU A 41 12.38 -8.77 -1.52
CA LEU A 41 13.77 -9.08 -1.19
C LEU A 41 14.48 -9.77 -2.37
N ARG A 42 13.90 -10.87 -2.87
CA ARG A 42 14.53 -11.66 -3.94
C ARG A 42 14.64 -10.92 -5.28
N GLU A 43 13.55 -10.29 -5.69
CA GLU A 43 13.41 -9.79 -7.06
C GLU A 43 13.88 -8.35 -7.23
N ASP A 44 13.72 -7.53 -6.19
CA ASP A 44 14.04 -6.11 -6.28
C ASP A 44 15.31 -5.74 -5.49
N MET A 45 15.50 -6.26 -4.26
CA MET A 45 16.55 -5.76 -3.38
C MET A 45 17.86 -6.54 -3.48
N LEU A 46 17.86 -7.88 -3.57
CA LEU A 46 19.09 -8.64 -3.71
C LEU A 46 19.97 -8.20 -4.89
N PRO A 47 19.41 -7.90 -6.08
CA PRO A 47 20.21 -7.35 -7.17
C PRO A 47 20.88 -6.01 -6.85
N MET A 48 20.19 -5.16 -6.05
CA MET A 48 20.73 -3.86 -5.63
C MET A 48 21.81 -4.01 -4.56
N ILE A 49 21.58 -4.85 -3.56
CA ILE A 49 22.52 -5.12 -2.47
C ILE A 49 23.84 -5.71 -3.02
N ARG A 50 23.74 -6.60 -4.00
CA ARG A 50 24.93 -7.21 -4.67
C ARG A 50 25.76 -6.20 -5.45
N LYS A 51 25.13 -5.16 -6.00
CA LYS A 51 25.80 -4.09 -6.75
C LYS A 51 26.43 -3.03 -5.86
N ASP A 52 25.82 -2.77 -4.73
CA ASP A 52 26.14 -1.65 -3.87
C ASP A 52 26.11 -2.11 -2.40
N PRO A 53 27.31 -2.35 -1.81
CA PRO A 53 27.42 -2.78 -0.42
C PRO A 53 26.82 -1.80 0.60
N ASP A 54 26.72 -0.51 0.25
CA ASP A 54 26.21 0.54 1.12
C ASP A 54 24.69 0.75 0.98
N TYR A 55 24.05 0.01 0.06
CA TYR A 55 22.61 0.13 -0.22
C TYR A 55 21.76 0.03 1.06
N LEU A 56 22.01 -0.96 1.90
CA LEU A 56 21.22 -1.17 3.12
C LEU A 56 21.37 -0.01 4.11
N THR A 57 22.61 0.50 4.27
CA THR A 57 22.90 1.62 5.17
C THR A 57 22.24 2.89 4.69
N ARG A 58 22.32 3.18 3.39
CA ARG A 58 21.73 4.39 2.78
C ARG A 58 20.21 4.39 2.88
N GLU A 59 19.59 3.22 2.78
CA GLU A 59 18.13 3.07 2.85
C GLU A 59 17.61 2.79 4.29
N ASP A 60 18.45 2.95 5.32
CA ASP A 60 18.09 2.68 6.72
C ASP A 60 17.52 1.27 6.96
N ILE A 61 18.08 0.28 6.26
CA ILE A 61 17.63 -1.11 6.32
C ILE A 61 18.56 -1.93 7.22
N GLU A 62 18.00 -2.51 8.25
CA GLU A 62 18.68 -3.49 9.12
C GLU A 62 18.41 -4.92 8.66
N VAL A 63 19.40 -5.79 8.86
CA VAL A 63 19.26 -7.22 8.64
C VAL A 63 19.03 -7.89 9.99
N ILE A 64 18.00 -8.72 10.05
CA ILE A 64 17.63 -9.43 11.28
C ILE A 64 17.42 -10.92 11.01
N SER A 65 17.72 -11.74 11.99
CA SER A 65 17.36 -13.16 11.98
C SER A 65 15.84 -13.34 12.08
N LEU A 66 15.36 -14.56 11.87
CA LEU A 66 13.94 -14.89 12.10
C LEU A 66 13.50 -14.71 13.55
N SER A 67 14.44 -14.75 14.51
CA SER A 67 14.17 -14.46 15.92
C SER A 67 14.22 -12.96 16.27
N GLY A 68 14.53 -12.09 15.28
CA GLY A 68 14.61 -10.64 15.47
C GLY A 68 15.97 -10.12 15.93
N ALA A 69 16.99 -10.98 16.09
CA ALA A 69 18.34 -10.55 16.44
C ALA A 69 19.01 -9.85 15.25
N PRO A 70 19.74 -8.73 15.48
CA PRO A 70 20.48 -8.05 14.42
C PRO A 70 21.60 -8.92 13.87
N LEU A 71 21.81 -8.84 12.57
CA LEU A 71 22.88 -9.52 11.82
C LEU A 71 23.77 -8.47 11.15
N ASP A 72 25.07 -8.72 11.12
CA ASP A 72 26.00 -7.86 10.38
C ASP A 72 25.90 -8.13 8.87
N PRO A 73 25.46 -7.15 8.06
CA PRO A 73 25.32 -7.32 6.60
C PRO A 73 26.61 -7.70 5.89
N ARG A 74 27.78 -7.36 6.48
CA ARG A 74 29.12 -7.64 5.90
C ARG A 74 29.52 -9.10 6.02
N GLN A 75 28.85 -9.86 6.90
CA GLN A 75 29.09 -11.29 7.14
C GLN A 75 28.13 -12.19 6.35
N ILE A 76 27.22 -11.60 5.57
CA ILE A 76 26.21 -12.34 4.82
C ILE A 76 26.68 -12.57 3.39
N ASP A 77 26.62 -13.83 2.95
CA ASP A 77 26.74 -14.16 1.53
C ASP A 77 25.41 -13.77 0.82
N TRP A 78 25.40 -12.61 0.17
CA TRP A 78 24.24 -12.10 -0.54
C TRP A 78 23.87 -12.88 -1.80
N TRP A 79 24.67 -13.85 -2.21
CA TRP A 79 24.29 -14.82 -3.24
C TRP A 79 23.46 -15.95 -2.65
N HIS A 80 23.69 -16.29 -1.38
CA HIS A 80 22.99 -17.34 -0.64
C HIS A 80 22.63 -16.85 0.77
N PRO A 81 21.76 -15.81 0.92
CA PRO A 81 21.57 -15.10 2.18
C PRO A 81 20.92 -15.95 3.28
N GLY A 82 20.40 -17.13 2.94
CA GLY A 82 19.73 -17.98 3.93
C GLY A 82 18.41 -17.38 4.44
N ASN A 83 18.04 -17.74 5.67
CA ASN A 83 16.82 -17.31 6.31
C ASN A 83 17.06 -16.04 7.15
N LEU A 84 16.76 -14.89 6.57
CA LEU A 84 16.84 -13.60 7.23
C LEU A 84 15.68 -12.70 6.81
N LEU A 85 15.51 -11.60 7.54
CA LEU A 85 14.55 -10.55 7.21
C LEU A 85 15.29 -9.22 7.05
N LEU A 86 14.83 -8.41 6.12
CA LEU A 86 15.20 -7.00 6.04
C LEU A 86 14.09 -6.16 6.66
N ARG A 87 14.47 -5.23 7.52
CA ARG A 87 13.54 -4.30 8.14
C ARG A 87 14.01 -2.87 7.97
N GLN A 88 13.27 -2.06 7.24
CA GLN A 88 13.53 -0.64 7.12
C GLN A 88 12.98 0.09 8.35
N ARG A 89 13.80 0.94 8.93
CA ARG A 89 13.43 1.74 10.11
C ARG A 89 12.40 2.81 9.75
N ALA A 90 11.66 3.27 10.75
CA ALA A 90 10.85 4.47 10.61
C ALA A 90 11.74 5.67 10.29
N GLY A 91 11.30 6.54 9.39
CA GLY A 91 12.09 7.70 9.01
C GLY A 91 11.79 8.21 7.59
N PRO A 92 12.52 9.23 7.15
CA PRO A 92 12.25 9.93 5.87
C PRO A 92 12.46 9.03 4.64
N HIS A 93 13.28 7.98 4.75
CA HIS A 93 13.54 7.03 3.66
C HIS A 93 12.59 5.83 3.65
N ASN A 94 11.74 5.67 4.69
CA ASN A 94 10.87 4.50 4.79
C ASN A 94 9.91 4.42 3.60
N ALA A 95 9.87 3.27 2.93
CA ALA A 95 9.04 3.04 1.76
C ALA A 95 7.53 3.24 2.02
N LEU A 96 7.09 3.06 3.27
CA LEU A 96 5.71 3.26 3.70
C LEU A 96 5.40 4.72 4.06
N GLY A 97 6.40 5.62 4.02
CA GLY A 97 6.26 7.00 4.43
C GLY A 97 5.90 7.14 5.92
N ARG A 98 5.09 8.13 6.24
CA ARG A 98 4.77 8.53 7.61
C ARG A 98 3.59 7.78 8.23
N VAL A 99 2.75 7.15 7.41
CA VAL A 99 1.58 6.41 7.87
C VAL A 99 1.24 5.24 6.97
N ALA A 100 0.89 4.10 7.59
CA ALA A 100 0.27 2.96 6.94
C ALA A 100 -1.16 2.76 7.47
N ILE A 101 -2.11 2.54 6.57
CA ILE A 101 -3.54 2.40 6.83
C ILE A 101 -3.88 0.93 6.60
N ARG A 102 -4.24 0.23 7.67
CA ARG A 102 -4.35 -1.22 7.71
C ARG A 102 -5.79 -1.69 7.66
N PHE A 103 -6.01 -2.81 6.96
CA PHE A 103 -7.27 -3.55 6.87
C PHE A 103 -6.98 -5.04 6.69
N PRO A 104 -7.79 -5.94 7.27
CA PRO A 104 -7.61 -7.38 7.14
C PRO A 104 -7.78 -7.82 5.67
N ASN A 105 -6.83 -8.61 5.16
CA ASN A 105 -6.94 -9.26 3.85
C ASN A 105 -5.89 -10.36 3.71
N ARG A 106 -6.13 -11.32 2.79
CA ARG A 106 -5.24 -12.45 2.53
C ARG A 106 -4.06 -12.14 1.59
N HIS A 107 -3.99 -10.92 1.05
CA HIS A 107 -2.99 -10.53 0.06
C HIS A 107 -1.87 -9.70 0.66
N ASP A 108 -1.93 -9.43 1.97
CA ASP A 108 -0.97 -8.59 2.69
C ASP A 108 -0.77 -7.21 2.04
N VAL A 109 -1.84 -6.65 1.46
CA VAL A 109 -1.82 -5.30 0.90
C VAL A 109 -2.45 -4.30 1.86
N TYR A 110 -2.01 -3.06 1.78
CA TYR A 110 -2.50 -1.95 2.60
C TYR A 110 -2.33 -0.63 1.86
N LEU A 111 -2.99 0.43 2.36
CA LEU A 111 -2.75 1.79 1.89
C LEU A 111 -1.62 2.40 2.72
N HIS A 112 -0.79 3.24 2.09
CA HIS A 112 0.29 3.90 2.83
C HIS A 112 0.76 5.21 2.16
N ASP A 113 1.47 6.02 2.92
CA ASP A 113 2.23 7.17 2.44
C ASP A 113 3.47 6.71 1.64
N THR A 114 4.24 7.63 1.14
CA THR A 114 5.54 7.37 0.47
C THR A 114 6.39 8.63 0.47
N PRO A 115 7.72 8.53 0.62
CA PRO A 115 8.61 9.69 0.42
C PRO A 115 8.66 10.15 -1.04
N ALA A 116 8.36 9.26 -1.99
CA ALA A 116 8.44 9.55 -3.43
C ALA A 116 7.19 10.30 -3.95
N GLN A 117 6.83 11.42 -3.33
CA GLN A 117 5.64 12.21 -3.64
C GLN A 117 5.55 12.68 -5.11
N GLY A 118 6.69 12.99 -5.73
CA GLY A 118 6.74 13.43 -7.13
C GLY A 118 6.18 12.41 -8.12
N LEU A 119 6.18 11.12 -7.76
CA LEU A 119 5.65 10.05 -8.63
C LEU A 119 4.13 10.10 -8.79
N PHE A 120 3.39 10.80 -7.93
CA PHE A 120 1.95 11.02 -8.11
C PHE A 120 1.61 11.90 -9.32
N ASN A 121 2.59 12.62 -9.86
CA ASN A 121 2.43 13.45 -11.07
C ASN A 121 2.60 12.66 -12.38
N LEU A 122 2.99 11.39 -12.30
CA LEU A 122 3.08 10.53 -13.48
C LEU A 122 1.68 10.20 -14.02
N ASP A 123 1.54 10.11 -15.34
CA ASP A 123 0.30 9.66 -15.99
C ASP A 123 0.05 8.18 -15.67
N ARG A 124 1.09 7.35 -15.72
CA ARG A 124 1.00 5.93 -15.39
C ARG A 124 1.53 5.68 -13.98
N ARG A 125 0.62 5.35 -13.06
CA ARG A 125 0.92 5.12 -11.64
C ARG A 125 0.80 3.65 -11.20
N ALA A 126 0.90 2.70 -12.13
CA ALA A 126 0.97 1.26 -11.84
C ALA A 126 2.43 0.83 -11.64
N ILE A 127 3.01 1.18 -10.50
CA ILE A 127 4.46 1.09 -10.22
C ILE A 127 4.82 0.44 -8.88
N SER A 128 3.83 0.14 -8.02
CA SER A 128 4.07 -0.54 -6.74
C SER A 128 4.21 -2.06 -6.89
N SER A 129 4.45 -2.74 -5.78
CA SER A 129 4.47 -4.21 -5.69
C SER A 129 3.15 -4.78 -5.16
N GLY A 130 2.03 -4.06 -5.34
CA GLY A 130 0.68 -4.50 -4.97
C GLY A 130 -0.02 -3.60 -3.95
N CYS A 131 0.71 -3.05 -2.97
CA CYS A 131 0.16 -2.06 -2.02
C CYS A 131 -0.22 -0.75 -2.72
N ILE A 132 -1.09 0.02 -2.09
CA ILE A 132 -1.62 1.26 -2.63
C ILE A 132 -0.95 2.45 -1.93
N ARG A 133 -0.14 3.23 -2.67
CA ARG A 133 0.36 4.50 -2.18
C ARG A 133 -0.70 5.56 -2.38
N VAL A 134 -0.91 6.40 -1.37
CA VAL A 134 -1.96 7.42 -1.35
C VAL A 134 -1.30 8.79 -1.21
N ALA A 135 -1.58 9.71 -2.13
CA ALA A 135 -1.20 11.10 -1.98
C ALA A 135 -2.00 11.70 -0.81
N ASN A 136 -1.34 12.57 -0.02
CA ASN A 136 -1.95 13.16 1.17
C ASN A 136 -2.45 12.12 2.21
N ALA A 137 -1.71 11.01 2.37
CA ALA A 137 -2.10 9.92 3.25
C ALA A 137 -2.31 10.33 4.71
N LEU A 138 -1.62 11.37 5.21
CA LEU A 138 -1.84 11.91 6.56
C LEU A 138 -3.19 12.61 6.69
N GLU A 139 -3.64 13.30 5.66
CA GLU A 139 -4.98 13.89 5.63
C GLU A 139 -6.05 12.81 5.67
N LEU A 140 -5.90 11.75 4.87
CA LEU A 140 -6.77 10.57 4.94
C LEU A 140 -6.76 9.96 6.35
N ALA A 141 -5.59 9.82 6.97
CA ALA A 141 -5.46 9.29 8.32
C ALA A 141 -6.25 10.14 9.34
N ARG A 142 -6.19 11.48 9.24
CA ARG A 142 -6.95 12.41 10.10
C ARG A 142 -8.46 12.22 9.91
N LEU A 143 -8.94 12.13 8.67
CA LEU A 143 -10.35 11.87 8.37
C LEU A 143 -10.83 10.52 8.92
N LEU A 144 -10.00 9.48 8.82
CA LEU A 144 -10.32 8.15 9.33
C LEU A 144 -10.39 8.09 10.86
N LEU A 145 -9.60 8.93 11.56
CA LEU A 145 -9.61 9.01 13.02
C LEU A 145 -10.87 9.69 13.57
N ASP A 146 -11.49 10.57 12.79
CA ASP A 146 -12.79 11.21 13.05
C ASP A 146 -12.93 11.78 14.49
N ASP A 147 -11.83 12.37 15.00
CA ASP A 147 -11.77 12.98 16.35
C ASP A 147 -10.83 14.20 16.31
N GLU A 148 -11.37 15.35 15.92
CA GLU A 148 -10.64 16.61 15.76
C GLU A 148 -10.06 17.16 17.09
N LYS A 149 -10.65 16.79 18.22
CA LYS A 149 -10.13 17.22 19.53
C LYS A 149 -8.83 16.51 19.87
N LYS A 150 -8.73 15.23 19.53
CA LYS A 150 -7.57 14.40 19.84
C LYS A 150 -6.56 14.33 18.68
N TRP A 151 -7.04 14.34 17.44
CA TRP A 151 -6.26 14.08 16.23
C TRP A 151 -6.31 15.25 15.25
N ASN A 152 -6.21 16.50 15.77
CA ASN A 152 -6.02 17.67 14.93
C ASN A 152 -4.66 17.64 14.21
N GLN A 153 -4.44 18.56 13.28
CA GLN A 153 -3.20 18.61 12.50
C GLN A 153 -1.95 18.66 13.38
N ALA A 154 -1.95 19.51 14.43
CA ALA A 154 -0.80 19.67 15.31
C ALA A 154 -0.45 18.36 16.05
N ALA A 155 -1.44 17.62 16.55
CA ALA A 155 -1.23 16.34 17.24
C ALA A 155 -0.65 15.28 16.29
N ILE A 156 -1.10 15.26 15.03
CA ILE A 156 -0.55 14.35 14.01
C ILE A 156 0.87 14.75 13.63
N ASP A 157 1.15 16.04 13.47
CA ASP A 157 2.49 16.54 13.14
C ASP A 157 3.50 16.24 14.26
N GLU A 158 3.10 16.42 15.53
CA GLU A 158 3.90 16.05 16.70
C GLU A 158 4.19 14.53 16.72
N LEU A 159 3.17 13.71 16.48
CA LEU A 159 3.33 12.26 16.42
C LEU A 159 4.27 11.84 15.30
N VAL A 160 4.16 12.45 14.12
CA VAL A 160 5.06 12.17 12.99
C VAL A 160 6.48 12.64 13.33
N ALA A 161 6.63 13.84 13.89
CA ALA A 161 7.93 14.42 14.27
C ALA A 161 8.65 13.58 15.35
N SER A 162 7.91 12.87 16.19
CA SER A 162 8.50 11.99 17.21
C SER A 162 9.36 10.85 16.63
N GLY A 163 9.14 10.47 15.39
CA GLY A 163 9.80 9.32 14.73
C GLY A 163 9.44 7.96 15.34
N LEU A 164 8.66 7.92 16.42
CA LEU A 164 8.30 6.68 17.11
C LEU A 164 7.14 5.98 16.39
N THR A 165 7.31 4.70 16.14
CA THR A 165 6.23 3.86 15.59
C THR A 165 5.06 3.79 16.57
N ARG A 166 3.87 4.17 16.13
CA ARG A 166 2.66 4.12 16.94
C ARG A 166 1.49 3.54 16.17
N GLU A 167 0.88 2.49 16.72
CA GLU A 167 -0.38 1.95 16.23
C GLU A 167 -1.56 2.64 16.91
N VAL A 168 -2.57 2.99 16.11
CA VAL A 168 -3.83 3.61 16.55
C VAL A 168 -4.97 2.83 15.95
N ALA A 169 -5.76 2.17 16.79
CA ALA A 169 -7.02 1.54 16.35
C ALA A 169 -8.06 2.62 16.06
N LEU A 170 -8.84 2.45 15.01
CA LEU A 170 -9.97 3.34 14.72
C LEU A 170 -11.11 3.06 15.71
N ALA A 171 -11.76 4.12 16.19
CA ALA A 171 -12.94 4.02 17.03
C ALA A 171 -14.10 3.32 16.29
N ARG A 172 -14.20 3.57 14.99
CA ARG A 172 -15.16 2.93 14.07
C ARG A 172 -14.41 2.38 12.87
N ARG A 173 -14.67 1.12 12.51
CA ARG A 173 -14.15 0.54 11.26
C ARG A 173 -14.80 1.24 10.08
N VAL A 174 -14.00 1.50 9.03
CA VAL A 174 -14.46 2.18 7.83
C VAL A 174 -14.48 1.19 6.68
N PRO A 175 -15.63 0.94 6.03
CA PRO A 175 -15.72 0.06 4.88
C PRO A 175 -14.77 0.48 3.76
N LEU A 176 -14.09 -0.50 3.18
CA LEU A 176 -13.15 -0.31 2.08
C LEU A 176 -13.49 -1.24 0.93
N ILE A 177 -13.52 -0.67 -0.28
CA ILE A 177 -13.61 -1.44 -1.51
C ILE A 177 -12.43 -1.07 -2.40
N LEU A 178 -11.60 -2.06 -2.74
CA LEU A 178 -10.62 -1.95 -3.81
C LEU A 178 -11.23 -2.58 -5.06
N TYR A 179 -11.40 -1.78 -6.11
CA TYR A 179 -11.94 -2.25 -7.38
C TYR A 179 -11.09 -1.74 -8.54
N TYR A 180 -11.25 -2.37 -9.69
CA TYR A 180 -10.57 -1.99 -10.92
C TYR A 180 -11.61 -1.80 -12.03
N TRP A 181 -11.74 -0.58 -12.50
CA TRP A 181 -12.61 -0.20 -13.60
C TRP A 181 -11.85 0.62 -14.64
N THR A 182 -12.07 0.28 -15.88
CA THR A 182 -11.52 0.96 -17.06
C THR A 182 -12.51 1.94 -17.67
N VAL A 183 -13.76 1.90 -17.23
CA VAL A 183 -14.83 2.83 -17.63
C VAL A 183 -15.36 3.52 -16.39
N ALA A 184 -15.51 4.82 -16.47
CA ALA A 184 -16.16 5.62 -15.42
C ALA A 184 -17.15 6.59 -16.05
N VAL A 185 -18.24 6.86 -15.32
CA VAL A 185 -19.25 7.87 -15.67
C VAL A 185 -19.25 8.89 -14.55
N ASP A 186 -19.13 10.18 -14.88
CA ASP A 186 -19.20 11.25 -13.89
C ASP A 186 -20.63 11.64 -13.56
N ALA A 187 -20.78 12.65 -12.69
CA ALA A 187 -22.10 13.13 -12.26
C ALA A 187 -22.92 13.76 -13.40
N GLU A 188 -22.25 14.26 -14.41
CA GLU A 188 -22.83 14.87 -15.62
C GLU A 188 -23.16 13.84 -16.70
N GLY A 189 -22.86 12.55 -16.48
CA GLY A 189 -23.13 11.46 -17.40
C GLY A 189 -22.05 11.28 -18.47
N VAL A 190 -20.92 11.97 -18.37
CA VAL A 190 -19.80 11.84 -19.33
C VAL A 190 -19.04 10.56 -19.09
N VAL A 191 -18.93 9.73 -20.12
CA VAL A 191 -18.20 8.46 -20.07
C VAL A 191 -16.73 8.69 -20.34
N SER A 192 -15.86 8.20 -19.47
CA SER A 192 -14.41 8.21 -19.63
C SER A 192 -13.85 6.80 -19.66
N PHE A 193 -12.83 6.57 -20.50
CA PHE A 193 -12.13 5.30 -20.63
C PHE A 193 -10.70 5.43 -20.12
N ARG A 194 -10.20 4.35 -19.51
CA ARG A 194 -8.84 4.24 -18.99
C ARG A 194 -8.17 3.00 -19.59
N PRO A 195 -6.84 3.01 -19.80
CA PRO A 195 -6.12 1.83 -20.27
C PRO A 195 -6.34 0.62 -19.37
N ASP A 196 -6.62 -0.53 -19.96
CA ASP A 196 -6.74 -1.81 -19.25
C ASP A 196 -5.34 -2.37 -18.90
N ILE A 197 -4.72 -1.81 -17.86
CA ILE A 197 -3.36 -2.14 -17.45
C ILE A 197 -3.23 -3.57 -16.88
N TYR A 198 -4.34 -4.17 -16.44
CA TYR A 198 -4.37 -5.52 -15.87
C TYR A 198 -5.01 -6.54 -16.81
N GLN A 199 -5.36 -6.15 -18.04
CA GLN A 199 -5.94 -7.01 -19.09
C GLN A 199 -7.19 -7.78 -18.62
N ARG A 200 -8.10 -7.07 -17.93
CA ARG A 200 -9.32 -7.66 -17.34
C ARG A 200 -10.58 -7.43 -18.15
N ASP A 201 -10.58 -6.46 -19.06
CA ASP A 201 -11.79 -6.05 -19.81
C ASP A 201 -12.36 -7.18 -20.67
N ALA A 202 -11.51 -7.97 -21.32
CA ALA A 202 -11.96 -9.10 -22.12
C ALA A 202 -12.75 -10.13 -21.30
N ALA A 203 -12.30 -10.42 -20.09
CA ALA A 203 -12.98 -11.37 -19.18
C ALA A 203 -14.31 -10.79 -18.67
N VAL A 204 -14.36 -9.49 -18.36
CA VAL A 204 -15.58 -8.80 -17.94
C VAL A 204 -16.60 -8.79 -19.08
N LEU A 205 -16.20 -8.44 -20.30
CA LEU A 205 -17.07 -8.44 -21.47
C LEU A 205 -17.62 -9.85 -21.77
N ALA A 206 -16.78 -10.88 -21.69
CA ALA A 206 -17.22 -12.26 -21.85
C ALA A 206 -18.23 -12.68 -20.77
N ALA A 207 -18.06 -12.20 -19.52
CA ALA A 207 -19.01 -12.47 -18.45
C ALA A 207 -20.35 -11.76 -18.65
N LEU A 208 -20.33 -10.51 -19.11
CA LEU A 208 -21.54 -9.72 -19.39
C LEU A 208 -22.36 -10.29 -20.55
N ASN A 209 -21.70 -10.90 -21.54
CA ASN A 209 -22.34 -11.51 -22.71
C ASN A 209 -22.84 -12.95 -22.46
N ARG A 210 -22.65 -13.52 -21.26
CA ARG A 210 -23.21 -14.84 -20.93
C ARG A 210 -24.72 -14.74 -20.75
N PRO A 211 -25.50 -15.69 -21.32
CA PRO A 211 -26.93 -15.78 -21.02
C PRO A 211 -27.14 -15.88 -19.51
N LEU A 212 -28.10 -15.13 -18.96
CA LEU A 212 -28.52 -15.31 -17.58
C LEU A 212 -28.99 -16.76 -17.43
N ALA A 213 -28.43 -17.50 -16.46
CA ALA A 213 -28.94 -18.80 -16.10
C ALA A 213 -30.43 -18.66 -15.75
N ALA A 214 -31.31 -19.40 -16.41
CA ALA A 214 -32.73 -19.43 -16.08
C ALA A 214 -32.83 -19.72 -14.57
N ALA A 215 -33.56 -18.90 -13.84
CA ALA A 215 -33.84 -19.13 -12.44
C ALA A 215 -34.45 -20.53 -12.31
N ALA A 216 -33.83 -21.41 -11.51
CA ALA A 216 -34.43 -22.70 -11.20
C ALA A 216 -35.81 -22.45 -10.61
N PRO A 217 -36.86 -23.18 -11.05
CA PRO A 217 -38.21 -23.03 -10.50
C PRO A 217 -38.13 -23.34 -8.99
N SER A 218 -38.58 -22.41 -8.17
CA SER A 218 -38.77 -22.62 -6.74
C SER A 218 -39.82 -23.69 -6.54
N HIS A 219 -39.41 -24.85 -6.01
CA HIS A 219 -40.29 -25.88 -5.51
C HIS A 219 -40.76 -25.58 -4.09
#